data_e485f5d0667fac3c8a03c1b6fc72fa62
#
_entry.id   e485f5d0667fac3c8a03c1b6fc72fa62
#
_cell.length_a   1.000
_cell.length_b   1.000
_cell.length_c   1.000
_cell.angle_alpha   90.00
_cell.angle_beta   90.00
_cell.angle_gamma   90.00
#
_symmetry.space_group_name_H-M   'P 1'
#
loop_
_entity.id
_entity.type
_entity.pdbx_description
1 polymer ?
#
loop_
_entity_poly.entity_id
_entity_poly.type
_entity_poly.pdbx_seq_one_letter_code
_entity_poly.pdbx_strand_id
1 'polypeptide(L)'
;FLAEIITLPSQEDRACQAPKNILLRPNQIRETVFPTILGFQMMRVGQLIVAAVPGEFTTMAGKVTREAIKAVLVEPGLVNQSATVVLNNVASGYAGYVTTLEEYQHQRYEGGFTTYGPYTHAAMTDILVQMAEDLADGKQSYPGIKPQLPNKAEQWEMKQVILDDPPIGGKFGDVKVDVSPGPHWPGDTVRCTLWGAHPRNHLQRNSSFGTVWRWQPTNESDLTAGGKWQLAADDSDYDTMFHWKREGISASLVTIDWTIPDNAPGGWYTIHYSGHANRGGQISAISGACGLFEVREAEHMMPSLPDQFVIPPPQSVDVPDMPLPRPRRPRRPPSGRALRGARK
;
A
#
# COMPACT_ATOMS: atom_id res chain seq x y z
N PHE A 1 12.34 4.02 29.35
CA PHE A 1 12.20 3.53 27.96
C PHE A 1 13.22 2.45 27.60
N LEU A 2 14.52 2.64 27.90
CA LEU A 2 15.55 1.60 27.66
C LEU A 2 15.51 0.47 28.69
N ALA A 3 15.11 0.72 29.92
CA ALA A 3 14.99 -0.31 30.96
C ALA A 3 13.85 -1.29 30.76
N GLU A 4 12.77 -0.88 30.07
CA GLU A 4 11.64 -1.76 29.72
C GLU A 4 11.93 -2.66 28.51
N ILE A 5 12.93 -2.31 27.68
CA ILE A 5 13.35 -3.08 26.50
C ILE A 5 14.31 -4.23 26.87
N ILE A 6 14.92 -4.20 28.07
CA ILE A 6 15.99 -5.15 28.47
C ILE A 6 15.53 -6.07 29.61
N THR A 7 14.31 -6.59 29.56
CA THR A 7 13.99 -7.76 30.38
C THR A 7 14.64 -8.98 29.76
N LEU A 8 15.54 -9.63 30.52
CA LEU A 8 16.19 -10.86 30.06
C LEU A 8 15.14 -11.93 29.77
N PRO A 9 15.27 -12.68 28.66
CA PRO A 9 14.38 -13.79 28.36
C PRO A 9 14.37 -14.82 29.49
N SER A 10 13.21 -15.41 29.74
CA SER A 10 13.09 -16.52 30.68
C SER A 10 13.90 -17.75 30.22
N GLN A 11 14.15 -18.70 31.08
CA GLN A 11 14.81 -19.94 30.70
C GLN A 11 13.96 -20.73 29.68
N GLU A 12 12.64 -20.69 29.83
CA GLU A 12 11.68 -21.31 28.90
C GLU A 12 11.73 -20.67 27.51
N ASP A 13 11.72 -19.33 27.43
CA ASP A 13 11.86 -18.61 26.15
C ASP A 13 13.17 -18.98 25.44
N ARG A 14 14.28 -19.05 26.18
CA ARG A 14 15.57 -19.43 25.61
C ARG A 14 15.59 -20.87 25.12
N ALA A 15 14.99 -21.77 25.86
CA ALA A 15 14.86 -23.17 25.44
C ALA A 15 14.00 -23.30 24.18
N CYS A 16 12.89 -22.56 24.11
CA CYS A 16 12.00 -22.54 22.95
C CYS A 16 12.69 -22.01 21.68
N GLN A 17 13.57 -21.02 21.80
CA GLN A 17 14.25 -20.36 20.69
C GLN A 17 15.65 -20.93 20.37
N ALA A 18 16.11 -21.89 21.18
CA ALA A 18 17.45 -22.46 20.97
C ALA A 18 17.62 -23.04 19.54
N PRO A 19 18.82 -22.91 18.92
CA PRO A 19 20.05 -22.36 19.51
C PRO A 19 20.21 -20.82 19.40
N LYS A 20 19.18 -20.11 18.97
CA LYS A 20 19.23 -18.65 18.77
C LYS A 20 19.16 -17.89 20.10
N ASN A 21 19.93 -16.81 20.17
CA ASN A 21 19.81 -15.84 21.26
C ASN A 21 18.62 -14.89 20.98
N ILE A 22 17.80 -14.66 21.98
CA ILE A 22 16.70 -13.71 21.89
C ILE A 22 17.25 -12.30 22.14
N LEU A 23 17.28 -11.47 21.10
CA LEU A 23 17.74 -10.08 21.18
C LEU A 23 16.61 -9.10 21.51
N LEU A 24 15.43 -9.34 20.99
CA LEU A 24 14.25 -8.50 21.19
C LEU A 24 13.03 -9.36 21.48
N ARG A 25 12.16 -8.85 22.36
CA ARG A 25 10.88 -9.48 22.69
C ARG A 25 9.75 -8.48 22.39
N PRO A 26 9.39 -8.30 21.12
CA PRO A 26 8.48 -7.22 20.68
C PRO A 26 7.14 -7.25 21.40
N ASN A 27 6.57 -8.46 21.63
CA ASN A 27 5.29 -8.61 22.33
C ASN A 27 5.34 -8.32 23.84
N GLN A 28 6.52 -8.19 24.42
CA GLN A 28 6.65 -7.67 25.79
C GLN A 28 6.63 -6.14 25.84
N ILE A 29 6.98 -5.48 24.71
CA ILE A 29 6.85 -4.04 24.58
C ILE A 29 5.36 -3.69 24.39
N ARG A 30 4.69 -4.44 23.53
CA ARG A 30 3.23 -4.41 23.31
C ARG A 30 2.77 -5.77 22.79
N GLU A 31 1.71 -6.32 23.35
CA GLU A 31 1.14 -7.61 22.97
C GLU A 31 0.76 -7.73 21.50
N THR A 32 0.60 -6.60 20.80
CA THR A 32 0.11 -6.54 19.43
C THR A 32 1.19 -6.29 18.37
N VAL A 33 2.48 -6.26 18.74
CA VAL A 33 3.56 -6.01 17.75
C VAL A 33 3.70 -7.16 16.76
N PHE A 34 3.64 -8.40 17.26
CA PHE A 34 3.56 -9.58 16.41
C PHE A 34 2.21 -10.28 16.61
N PRO A 35 1.52 -10.64 15.53
CA PRO A 35 0.24 -11.32 15.62
C PRO A 35 0.42 -12.73 16.18
N THR A 36 -0.42 -13.12 17.14
CA THR A 36 -0.47 -14.48 17.69
C THR A 36 -1.51 -15.35 16.99
N ILE A 37 -2.41 -14.74 16.22
CA ILE A 37 -3.41 -15.43 15.38
C ILE A 37 -3.10 -15.04 13.95
N LEU A 38 -2.76 -16.04 13.14
CA LEU A 38 -2.29 -15.89 11.78
C LEU A 38 -3.29 -16.48 10.79
N GLY A 39 -3.51 -15.78 9.67
CA GLY A 39 -4.41 -16.23 8.61
C GLY A 39 -3.66 -16.99 7.53
N PHE A 40 -4.16 -18.17 7.18
CA PHE A 40 -3.72 -18.94 6.01
C PHE A 40 -4.86 -19.05 5.02
N GLN A 41 -4.56 -19.07 3.74
CA GLN A 41 -5.55 -19.23 2.70
C GLN A 41 -5.02 -20.15 1.62
N MET A 42 -5.92 -20.95 1.04
CA MET A 42 -5.60 -21.80 -0.09
C MET A 42 -6.74 -21.73 -1.11
N MET A 43 -6.36 -21.62 -2.38
CA MET A 43 -7.32 -21.65 -3.48
C MET A 43 -6.77 -22.50 -4.63
N ARG A 44 -7.68 -23.09 -5.40
CA ARG A 44 -7.34 -23.85 -6.60
C ARG A 44 -8.10 -23.32 -7.81
N VAL A 45 -7.36 -23.17 -8.92
CA VAL A 45 -7.93 -22.86 -10.25
C VAL A 45 -7.34 -23.85 -11.24
N GLY A 46 -8.11 -24.88 -11.57
CA GLY A 46 -7.62 -25.98 -12.41
C GLY A 46 -6.39 -26.68 -11.81
N GLN A 47 -5.25 -26.56 -12.46
CA GLN A 47 -3.95 -27.12 -12.02
C GLN A 47 -3.07 -26.13 -11.25
N LEU A 48 -3.57 -24.91 -11.01
CA LEU A 48 -2.89 -23.89 -10.22
C LEU A 48 -3.42 -23.90 -8.80
N ILE A 49 -2.50 -24.04 -7.83
CA ILE A 49 -2.77 -23.90 -6.40
C ILE A 49 -2.06 -22.65 -5.92
N VAL A 50 -2.77 -21.78 -5.22
CA VAL A 50 -2.19 -20.61 -4.56
C VAL A 50 -2.40 -20.75 -3.06
N ALA A 51 -1.31 -20.85 -2.32
CA ALA A 51 -1.29 -20.88 -0.86
C ALA A 51 -0.75 -19.55 -0.33
N ALA A 52 -1.55 -18.82 0.43
CA ALA A 52 -1.20 -17.54 1.01
C ALA A 52 -0.77 -17.72 2.46
N VAL A 53 0.40 -17.19 2.81
CA VAL A 53 1.05 -17.37 4.11
C VAL A 53 1.46 -16.04 4.75
N PRO A 54 1.38 -15.91 6.08
CA PRO A 54 1.61 -14.63 6.78
C PRO A 54 3.08 -14.40 7.13
N GLY A 55 4.03 -14.84 6.33
CA GLY A 55 5.45 -14.71 6.60
C GLY A 55 6.31 -14.79 5.37
N GLU A 56 7.61 -14.59 5.53
CA GLU A 56 8.61 -14.66 4.47
C GLU A 56 9.28 -16.04 4.49
N PHE A 57 8.76 -16.98 3.76
CA PHE A 57 9.38 -18.30 3.60
C PHE A 57 10.66 -18.19 2.78
N THR A 58 11.74 -18.77 3.30
CA THR A 58 12.98 -18.91 2.52
C THR A 58 12.75 -19.77 1.29
N THR A 59 13.67 -19.73 0.35
CA THR A 59 13.59 -20.56 -0.87
C THR A 59 13.42 -22.03 -0.53
N MET A 60 14.17 -22.55 0.46
CA MET A 60 14.11 -23.97 0.85
C MET A 60 12.83 -24.28 1.64
N ALA A 61 12.45 -23.46 2.59
CA ALA A 61 11.17 -23.61 3.31
C ALA A 61 9.99 -23.60 2.32
N GLY A 62 9.98 -22.65 1.39
CA GLY A 62 8.95 -22.58 0.36
C GLY A 62 8.95 -23.77 -0.60
N LYS A 63 10.11 -24.32 -0.94
CA LYS A 63 10.20 -25.53 -1.77
C LYS A 63 9.57 -26.73 -1.06
N VAL A 64 10.00 -27.00 0.17
CA VAL A 64 9.49 -28.14 0.97
C VAL A 64 7.99 -28.05 1.15
N THR A 65 7.48 -26.87 1.50
CA THR A 65 6.02 -26.64 1.69
C THR A 65 5.25 -26.86 0.39
N ARG A 66 5.73 -26.36 -0.76
CA ARG A 66 5.04 -26.57 -2.05
C ARG A 66 5.01 -28.04 -2.46
N GLU A 67 6.11 -28.77 -2.22
CA GLU A 67 6.20 -30.21 -2.50
C GLU A 67 5.23 -31.00 -1.61
N ALA A 68 5.12 -30.67 -0.32
CA ALA A 68 4.17 -31.28 0.61
C ALA A 68 2.70 -31.05 0.19
N ILE A 69 2.32 -29.81 -0.12
CA ILE A 69 0.98 -29.47 -0.61
C ILE A 69 0.67 -30.26 -1.89
N LYS A 70 1.61 -30.27 -2.84
CA LYS A 70 1.42 -30.94 -4.13
C LYS A 70 1.22 -32.44 -3.96
N ALA A 71 2.01 -33.10 -3.11
CA ALA A 71 1.90 -34.53 -2.86
C ALA A 71 0.49 -34.92 -2.41
N VAL A 72 -0.07 -34.20 -1.45
CA VAL A 72 -1.43 -34.42 -0.91
C VAL A 72 -2.50 -34.25 -1.98
N LEU A 73 -2.35 -33.32 -2.90
CA LEU A 73 -3.38 -33.03 -3.93
C LEU A 73 -3.27 -33.96 -5.16
N VAL A 74 -2.10 -34.51 -5.41
CA VAL A 74 -1.86 -35.43 -6.55
C VAL A 74 -2.35 -36.83 -6.22
N GLU A 75 -2.14 -37.33 -5.01
CA GLU A 75 -2.49 -38.70 -4.60
C GLU A 75 -3.98 -39.03 -4.87
N PRO A 76 -4.95 -38.23 -4.44
CA PRO A 76 -6.38 -38.49 -4.73
C PRO A 76 -6.78 -38.08 -6.15
N GLY A 77 -5.88 -37.59 -6.97
CA GLY A 77 -6.13 -37.19 -8.35
C GLY A 77 -6.84 -35.83 -8.51
N LEU A 78 -6.89 -35.00 -7.46
CA LEU A 78 -7.48 -33.67 -7.56
C LEU A 78 -6.71 -32.76 -8.52
N VAL A 79 -5.39 -32.92 -8.59
CA VAL A 79 -4.50 -32.34 -9.59
C VAL A 79 -3.55 -33.38 -10.13
N ASN A 80 -2.89 -33.11 -11.24
CA ASN A 80 -1.89 -34.02 -11.81
C ASN A 80 -0.45 -33.55 -11.49
N GLN A 81 0.55 -34.33 -11.94
CA GLN A 81 1.97 -34.03 -11.70
C GLN A 81 2.44 -32.72 -12.33
N SER A 82 1.74 -32.16 -13.32
CA SER A 82 2.06 -30.86 -13.92
C SER A 82 1.50 -29.66 -13.12
N ALA A 83 0.78 -29.91 -12.03
CA ALA A 83 0.21 -28.85 -11.21
C ALA A 83 1.32 -27.93 -10.65
N THR A 84 1.00 -26.65 -10.64
CA THR A 84 1.87 -25.60 -10.09
C THR A 84 1.33 -25.14 -8.74
N VAL A 85 2.16 -25.20 -7.70
CA VAL A 85 1.87 -24.64 -6.39
C VAL A 85 2.65 -23.33 -6.23
N VAL A 86 1.94 -22.23 -6.03
CA VAL A 86 2.50 -20.90 -5.73
C VAL A 86 2.32 -20.64 -4.24
N LEU A 87 3.41 -20.28 -3.57
CA LEU A 87 3.37 -19.79 -2.20
C LEU A 87 3.41 -18.26 -2.24
N ASN A 88 2.30 -17.62 -1.87
CA ASN A 88 2.20 -16.17 -1.78
C ASN A 88 2.59 -15.72 -0.37
N ASN A 89 3.81 -15.24 -0.24
CA ASN A 89 4.37 -14.75 1.02
C ASN A 89 3.73 -13.43 1.46
N VAL A 90 3.80 -13.15 2.78
CA VAL A 90 3.36 -11.88 3.39
C VAL A 90 1.88 -11.57 3.11
N ALA A 91 1.07 -12.59 3.03
CA ALA A 91 -0.37 -12.47 2.84
C ALA A 91 -1.12 -12.64 4.16
N SER A 92 -2.17 -11.84 4.36
CA SER A 92 -3.06 -11.92 5.54
C SER A 92 -2.39 -11.66 6.90
N GLY A 93 -1.27 -10.99 6.92
CA GLY A 93 -0.50 -10.65 8.11
C GLY A 93 1.01 -10.81 7.92
N TYR A 94 1.76 -10.52 8.97
CA TYR A 94 3.21 -10.65 8.96
C TYR A 94 3.73 -11.25 10.25
N ALA A 95 4.39 -12.38 10.15
CA ALA A 95 4.93 -13.17 11.26
C ALA A 95 6.47 -13.30 11.24
N GLY A 96 7.15 -12.47 10.47
CA GLY A 96 8.60 -12.55 10.27
C GLY A 96 8.99 -13.59 9.21
N TYR A 97 10.23 -14.05 9.30
CA TYR A 97 10.75 -15.09 8.41
C TYR A 97 10.33 -16.48 8.83
N VAL A 98 10.32 -17.38 7.85
CA VAL A 98 10.07 -18.81 8.05
C VAL A 98 11.16 -19.59 7.36
N THR A 99 12.03 -20.20 8.17
CA THR A 99 13.18 -20.97 7.74
C THR A 99 12.96 -22.45 8.01
N THR A 100 13.62 -23.35 7.26
CA THR A 100 13.66 -24.76 7.65
C THR A 100 14.41 -24.91 8.98
N LEU A 101 14.28 -26.08 9.62
CA LEU A 101 14.97 -26.37 10.88
C LEU A 101 16.50 -26.27 10.70
N GLU A 102 17.01 -26.73 9.56
CA GLU A 102 18.44 -26.69 9.22
C GLU A 102 18.94 -25.26 9.02
N GLU A 103 18.18 -24.44 8.30
CA GLU A 103 18.50 -23.01 8.11
C GLU A 103 18.46 -22.27 9.44
N TYR A 104 17.56 -22.63 10.34
CA TYR A 104 17.45 -22.01 11.67
C TYR A 104 18.69 -22.24 12.54
N GLN A 105 19.43 -23.33 12.35
CA GLN A 105 20.64 -23.59 13.12
C GLN A 105 21.77 -22.60 12.81
N HIS A 106 21.70 -21.90 11.69
CA HIS A 106 22.73 -20.94 11.29
C HIS A 106 22.35 -19.51 11.66
N GLN A 107 23.32 -18.73 12.14
CA GLN A 107 23.13 -17.32 12.47
C GLN A 107 23.10 -16.48 11.19
N ARG A 108 21.94 -16.43 10.57
CA ARG A 108 21.65 -15.62 9.37
C ARG A 108 20.47 -14.70 9.65
N TYR A 109 20.26 -13.72 8.78
CA TYR A 109 19.19 -12.73 8.91
C TYR A 109 17.81 -13.39 9.06
N GLU A 110 17.46 -14.31 8.16
CA GLU A 110 16.18 -15.00 8.12
C GLU A 110 15.97 -15.88 9.36
N GLY A 111 16.98 -16.66 9.71
CA GLY A 111 16.95 -17.47 10.93
C GLY A 111 16.88 -16.62 12.19
N GLY A 112 17.60 -15.48 12.22
CA GLY A 112 17.57 -14.55 13.33
C GLY A 112 16.21 -13.87 13.54
N PHE A 113 15.40 -13.78 12.49
CA PHE A 113 14.07 -13.18 12.53
C PHE A 113 12.92 -14.21 12.33
N THR A 114 13.17 -15.47 12.58
CA THR A 114 12.13 -16.50 12.71
C THR A 114 11.63 -16.50 14.15
N THR A 115 10.72 -15.58 14.43
CA THR A 115 10.35 -15.12 15.78
C THR A 115 9.63 -16.16 16.64
N TYR A 116 9.01 -17.16 16.05
CA TYR A 116 8.29 -18.22 16.78
C TYR A 116 9.13 -19.50 16.99
N GLY A 117 10.44 -19.43 16.68
CA GLY A 117 11.37 -20.51 16.97
C GLY A 117 11.54 -21.54 15.85
N PRO A 118 12.33 -22.60 16.10
CA PRO A 118 12.82 -23.53 15.08
C PRO A 118 11.72 -24.34 14.38
N TYR A 119 10.57 -24.53 15.02
CA TYR A 119 9.47 -25.34 14.50
C TYR A 119 8.41 -24.54 13.73
N THR A 120 8.63 -23.24 13.52
CA THR A 120 7.70 -22.35 12.80
C THR A 120 7.33 -22.89 11.41
N HIS A 121 8.34 -23.33 10.64
CA HIS A 121 8.12 -23.89 9.30
C HIS A 121 7.27 -25.16 9.34
N ALA A 122 7.60 -26.11 10.22
CA ALA A 122 6.87 -27.35 10.35
C ALA A 122 5.39 -27.09 10.69
N ALA A 123 5.13 -26.28 11.71
CA ALA A 123 3.77 -25.94 12.14
C ALA A 123 2.94 -25.27 11.03
N MET A 124 3.55 -24.31 10.29
CA MET A 124 2.86 -23.63 9.18
C MET A 124 2.63 -24.58 8.00
N THR A 125 3.58 -25.48 7.72
CA THR A 125 3.42 -26.49 6.67
C THR A 125 2.32 -27.47 7.01
N ASP A 126 2.23 -27.93 8.25
CA ASP A 126 1.17 -28.85 8.70
C ASP A 126 -0.23 -28.24 8.53
N ILE A 127 -0.39 -26.95 8.83
CA ILE A 127 -1.66 -26.23 8.58
C ILE A 127 -2.00 -26.25 7.08
N LEU A 128 -1.04 -25.96 6.21
CA LEU A 128 -1.26 -25.95 4.76
C LEU A 128 -1.51 -27.33 4.18
N VAL A 129 -0.87 -28.37 4.72
CA VAL A 129 -1.14 -29.77 4.38
C VAL A 129 -2.56 -30.14 4.77
N GLN A 130 -3.00 -29.81 5.98
CA GLN A 130 -4.38 -30.06 6.41
C GLN A 130 -5.40 -29.32 5.51
N MET A 131 -5.10 -28.08 5.12
CA MET A 131 -5.96 -27.34 4.18
C MET A 131 -5.99 -28.00 2.80
N ALA A 132 -4.89 -28.60 2.36
CA ALA A 132 -4.84 -29.34 1.11
C ALA A 132 -5.66 -30.65 1.19
N GLU A 133 -5.60 -31.36 2.30
CA GLU A 133 -6.44 -32.53 2.56
C GLU A 133 -7.92 -32.18 2.55
N ASP A 134 -8.32 -31.10 3.26
CA ASP A 134 -9.70 -30.62 3.26
C ASP A 134 -10.17 -30.25 1.84
N LEU A 135 -9.29 -29.62 1.06
CA LEU A 135 -9.57 -29.27 -0.34
C LEU A 135 -9.73 -30.52 -1.21
N ALA A 136 -8.91 -31.55 -1.00
CA ALA A 136 -8.99 -32.83 -1.71
C ALA A 136 -10.32 -33.57 -1.39
N ASP A 137 -10.74 -33.51 -0.14
CA ASP A 137 -11.98 -34.12 0.33
C ASP A 137 -13.25 -33.28 0.02
N GLY A 138 -13.09 -32.09 -0.58
CA GLY A 138 -14.19 -31.16 -0.81
C GLY A 138 -14.80 -30.60 0.47
N LYS A 139 -14.04 -30.61 1.56
CA LYS A 139 -14.44 -30.07 2.86
C LYS A 139 -14.05 -28.59 2.95
N GLN A 140 -14.78 -27.86 3.77
CA GLN A 140 -14.39 -26.51 4.16
C GLN A 140 -13.43 -26.60 5.35
N SER A 141 -12.23 -26.03 5.20
CA SER A 141 -11.29 -25.94 6.31
C SER A 141 -11.87 -25.11 7.46
N TYR A 142 -11.50 -25.47 8.67
CA TYR A 142 -11.93 -24.76 9.88
C TYR A 142 -11.43 -23.29 9.83
N PRO A 143 -12.32 -22.30 9.99
CA PRO A 143 -11.96 -20.89 9.84
C PRO A 143 -11.05 -20.36 10.96
N GLY A 144 -10.80 -21.14 12.02
CA GLY A 144 -9.96 -20.76 13.13
C GLY A 144 -10.56 -19.68 14.04
N ILE A 145 -9.73 -19.19 14.92
CA ILE A 145 -10.08 -18.10 15.83
C ILE A 145 -9.97 -16.77 15.07
N LYS A 146 -10.99 -15.94 15.15
CA LYS A 146 -10.95 -14.61 14.54
C LYS A 146 -9.92 -13.74 15.26
N PRO A 147 -8.95 -13.13 14.53
CA PRO A 147 -7.99 -12.22 15.14
C PRO A 147 -8.72 -11.00 15.72
N GLN A 148 -8.30 -10.61 16.91
CA GLN A 148 -8.72 -9.35 17.50
C GLN A 148 -7.90 -8.22 16.84
N LEU A 149 -8.59 -7.24 16.26
CA LEU A 149 -7.93 -6.04 15.80
C LEU A 149 -7.54 -5.19 17.01
N PRO A 150 -6.30 -4.70 17.08
CA PRO A 150 -5.91 -3.77 18.14
C PRO A 150 -6.83 -2.56 18.09
N ASN A 151 -7.26 -2.08 19.26
CA ASN A 151 -8.03 -0.84 19.31
C ASN A 151 -7.15 0.34 18.83
N LYS A 152 -7.79 1.45 18.48
CA LYS A 152 -7.07 2.59 17.90
C LYS A 152 -5.99 3.15 18.83
N ALA A 153 -6.18 3.06 20.15
CA ALA A 153 -5.19 3.52 21.13
C ALA A 153 -3.96 2.60 21.23
N GLU A 154 -4.09 1.34 20.83
CA GLU A 154 -3.00 0.35 20.83
C GLU A 154 -2.22 0.34 19.50
N GLN A 155 -2.76 0.95 18.45
CA GLN A 155 -2.08 1.06 17.17
C GLN A 155 -0.84 1.96 17.31
N TRP A 156 0.26 1.50 16.73
CA TRP A 156 1.48 2.29 16.76
C TRP A 156 1.42 3.36 15.67
N GLU A 157 1.10 4.58 16.07
CA GLU A 157 1.19 5.73 15.18
C GLU A 157 2.56 6.38 15.32
N MET A 158 3.16 6.76 14.21
CA MET A 158 4.37 7.58 14.23
C MET A 158 4.02 8.92 14.90
N LYS A 159 4.90 9.38 15.82
CA LYS A 159 4.69 10.68 16.47
C LYS A 159 4.49 11.75 15.43
N GLN A 160 3.49 12.60 15.66
CA GLN A 160 3.21 13.74 14.82
C GLN A 160 4.42 14.69 14.76
N VAL A 161 4.51 15.44 13.68
CA VAL A 161 5.53 16.48 13.51
C VAL A 161 5.18 17.65 14.43
N ILE A 162 6.13 18.07 15.27
CA ILE A 162 5.90 19.14 16.28
C ILE A 162 6.03 20.52 15.63
N LEU A 163 7.00 20.68 14.72
CA LEU A 163 7.32 21.95 14.07
C LEU A 163 6.94 21.86 12.58
N ASP A 164 5.91 22.60 12.20
CA ASP A 164 5.38 22.61 10.84
C ASP A 164 4.69 23.95 10.57
N ASP A 165 5.49 24.95 10.16
CA ASP A 165 5.04 26.31 9.93
C ASP A 165 5.15 26.71 8.46
N PRO A 166 4.32 27.63 7.97
CA PRO A 166 4.51 28.24 6.67
C PRO A 166 5.79 29.12 6.67
N PRO A 167 6.27 29.54 5.51
CA PRO A 167 7.38 30.48 5.43
C PRO A 167 7.04 31.81 6.10
N ILE A 168 8.05 32.51 6.60
CA ILE A 168 7.87 33.87 7.16
C ILE A 168 7.28 34.79 6.08
N GLY A 169 6.13 35.36 6.38
CA GLY A 169 5.42 36.28 5.46
C GLY A 169 4.64 35.59 4.33
N GLY A 170 4.56 34.26 4.31
CA GLY A 170 3.83 33.47 3.31
C GLY A 170 2.83 32.48 3.92
N LYS A 171 2.29 31.64 3.10
CA LYS A 171 1.29 30.62 3.44
C LYS A 171 1.73 29.24 2.97
N PHE A 172 1.14 28.20 3.55
CA PHE A 172 1.18 26.88 2.95
C PHE A 172 0.49 26.94 1.57
N GLY A 173 1.08 26.26 0.59
CA GLY A 173 0.61 26.26 -0.78
C GLY A 173 1.14 27.38 -1.66
N ASP A 174 1.81 28.40 -1.10
CA ASP A 174 2.44 29.44 -1.90
C ASP A 174 3.55 28.83 -2.79
N VAL A 175 3.59 29.26 -4.04
CA VAL A 175 4.58 28.82 -5.02
C VAL A 175 5.95 29.43 -4.69
N LYS A 176 6.96 28.59 -4.56
CA LYS A 176 8.37 28.97 -4.39
C LYS A 176 9.10 29.05 -5.72
N VAL A 177 8.91 28.03 -6.57
CA VAL A 177 9.44 27.97 -7.92
C VAL A 177 8.33 27.49 -8.83
N ASP A 178 7.92 28.32 -9.74
CA ASP A 178 6.85 28.01 -10.68
C ASP A 178 7.36 27.22 -11.88
N VAL A 179 6.47 26.52 -12.55
CA VAL A 179 6.74 25.90 -13.85
C VAL A 179 6.89 27.00 -14.89
N SER A 180 7.87 26.88 -15.76
CA SER A 180 7.95 27.75 -16.94
C SER A 180 6.67 27.60 -17.76
N PRO A 181 6.06 28.72 -18.25
CA PRO A 181 4.83 28.60 -19.05
C PRO A 181 4.94 27.71 -20.29
N GLY A 182 6.13 27.45 -20.74
CA GLY A 182 6.38 26.57 -21.89
C GLY A 182 6.74 27.30 -23.19
N PRO A 183 6.62 26.62 -24.32
CA PRO A 183 6.14 25.23 -24.50
C PRO A 183 7.10 24.16 -23.97
N HIS A 184 6.52 23.06 -23.53
CA HIS A 184 7.21 21.84 -23.14
C HIS A 184 6.83 20.68 -24.08
N TRP A 185 7.68 19.68 -24.15
CA TRP A 185 7.55 18.55 -25.07
C TRP A 185 7.57 17.22 -24.34
N PRO A 186 7.03 16.14 -24.91
CA PRO A 186 7.22 14.80 -24.41
C PRO A 186 8.69 14.51 -24.09
N GLY A 187 8.96 13.92 -22.93
CA GLY A 187 10.28 13.67 -22.39
C GLY A 187 10.86 14.82 -21.54
N ASP A 188 10.33 16.05 -21.63
CA ASP A 188 10.71 17.12 -20.71
C ASP A 188 10.22 16.85 -19.30
N THR A 189 10.99 17.27 -18.30
CA THR A 189 10.55 17.24 -16.89
C THR A 189 10.20 18.66 -16.44
N VAL A 190 8.94 18.87 -16.10
CA VAL A 190 8.45 20.11 -15.51
C VAL A 190 8.47 19.98 -13.98
N ARG A 191 8.81 21.09 -13.31
CA ARG A 191 8.99 21.11 -11.86
C ARG A 191 8.21 22.24 -11.23
N CYS A 192 7.41 21.89 -10.22
CA CYS A 192 6.67 22.82 -9.38
C CYS A 192 7.16 22.68 -7.93
N THR A 193 7.60 23.78 -7.30
CA THR A 193 8.02 23.80 -5.90
C THR A 193 7.15 24.75 -5.10
N LEU A 194 6.54 24.25 -4.03
CA LEU A 194 5.64 25.02 -3.18
C LEU A 194 6.08 24.93 -1.70
N TRP A 195 5.61 25.89 -0.92
CA TRP A 195 5.68 25.81 0.53
C TRP A 195 4.62 24.84 1.04
N GLY A 196 5.05 23.67 1.46
CA GLY A 196 4.21 22.59 1.92
C GLY A 196 4.38 22.27 3.39
N ALA A 197 3.85 21.15 3.79
CA ALA A 197 3.95 20.61 5.14
C ALA A 197 4.64 19.24 5.14
N HIS A 198 4.95 18.75 6.33
CA HIS A 198 5.59 17.45 6.46
C HIS A 198 4.60 16.31 6.08
N PRO A 199 4.92 15.43 5.14
CA PRO A 199 3.99 14.40 4.64
C PRO A 199 3.54 13.41 5.71
N ARG A 200 4.29 13.26 6.81
CA ARG A 200 3.90 12.42 7.95
C ARG A 200 2.63 12.89 8.68
N ASN A 201 2.23 14.15 8.54
CA ASN A 201 1.00 14.63 9.16
C ASN A 201 -0.24 13.89 8.64
N HIS A 202 -0.22 13.51 7.36
CA HIS A 202 -1.24 12.68 6.72
C HIS A 202 -0.61 11.99 5.51
N LEU A 203 -0.61 10.67 5.49
CA LEU A 203 0.14 9.87 4.51
C LEU A 203 -0.54 9.73 3.15
N GLN A 204 -1.68 10.39 2.92
CA GLN A 204 -2.42 10.37 1.65
C GLN A 204 -2.66 8.94 1.08
N ARG A 205 -2.95 7.96 1.96
CA ARG A 205 -3.01 6.54 1.56
C ARG A 205 -4.03 6.22 0.47
N ASN A 206 -5.07 7.04 0.33
CA ASN A 206 -6.14 6.88 -0.66
C ASN A 206 -6.24 8.11 -1.59
N SER A 207 -5.22 8.96 -1.60
CA SER A 207 -5.14 10.18 -2.39
C SER A 207 -3.67 10.49 -2.69
N SER A 208 -3.38 11.58 -3.38
CA SER A 208 -2.06 11.96 -3.84
C SER A 208 -1.62 13.28 -3.26
N PHE A 209 -0.32 13.45 -3.00
CA PHE A 209 0.28 14.74 -2.65
C PHE A 209 0.40 15.65 -3.88
N GLY A 210 0.78 15.07 -5.02
CA GLY A 210 0.98 15.78 -6.27
C GLY A 210 0.05 15.27 -7.36
N THR A 211 -0.62 16.18 -8.06
CA THR A 211 -1.49 15.87 -9.18
C THR A 211 -1.22 16.80 -10.34
N VAL A 212 -1.29 16.28 -11.55
CA VAL A 212 -1.16 17.02 -12.80
C VAL A 212 -2.53 17.06 -13.46
N TRP A 213 -2.99 18.25 -13.81
CA TRP A 213 -4.29 18.46 -14.41
C TRP A 213 -4.15 19.05 -15.80
N ARG A 214 -4.93 18.52 -16.75
CA ARG A 214 -5.05 19.02 -18.11
C ARG A 214 -6.37 19.75 -18.28
N TRP A 215 -6.31 20.95 -18.88
CA TRP A 215 -7.51 21.66 -19.28
C TRP A 215 -8.10 21.04 -20.54
N GLN A 216 -9.37 20.66 -20.47
CA GLN A 216 -10.18 20.22 -21.61
C GLN A 216 -11.17 21.32 -21.96
N PRO A 217 -10.95 22.12 -23.00
CA PRO A 217 -11.91 23.13 -23.43
C PRO A 217 -13.16 22.47 -23.97
N THR A 218 -14.31 23.13 -23.80
CA THR A 218 -15.58 22.70 -24.42
C THR A 218 -15.52 22.80 -25.93
N ASN A 219 -14.74 23.74 -26.46
CA ASN A 219 -14.47 23.93 -27.87
C ASN A 219 -12.95 24.11 -28.08
N GLU A 220 -12.33 23.21 -28.83
CA GLU A 220 -10.88 23.23 -29.08
C GLU A 220 -10.44 24.49 -29.89
N SER A 221 -11.35 25.04 -30.70
CA SER A 221 -11.10 26.27 -31.48
C SER A 221 -11.34 27.55 -30.68
N ASP A 222 -11.99 27.47 -29.51
CA ASP A 222 -12.27 28.61 -28.65
C ASP A 222 -12.09 28.21 -27.18
N LEU A 223 -10.91 28.44 -26.67
CA LEU A 223 -10.53 28.13 -25.29
C LEU A 223 -11.34 28.97 -24.27
N THR A 224 -12.00 30.06 -24.71
CA THR A 224 -12.81 30.93 -23.85
C THR A 224 -14.25 30.42 -23.66
N ALA A 225 -14.67 29.46 -24.47
CA ALA A 225 -16.03 28.86 -24.39
C ALA A 225 -16.25 28.00 -23.13
N GLY A 226 -15.28 27.97 -22.22
CA GLY A 226 -15.31 27.15 -21.01
C GLY A 226 -14.62 25.78 -21.20
N GLY A 227 -14.62 25.01 -20.15
CA GLY A 227 -13.96 23.71 -20.15
C GLY A 227 -13.99 23.05 -18.77
N LYS A 228 -13.30 21.95 -18.62
CA LYS A 228 -13.15 21.23 -17.38
C LYS A 228 -11.70 20.78 -17.18
N TRP A 229 -11.28 20.68 -15.93
CA TRP A 229 -10.03 20.03 -15.58
C TRP A 229 -10.19 18.50 -15.59
N GLN A 230 -9.25 17.83 -16.20
CA GLN A 230 -9.12 16.38 -16.17
C GLN A 230 -7.81 16.02 -15.50
N LEU A 231 -7.84 15.07 -14.56
CA LEU A 231 -6.63 14.50 -13.98
C LEU A 231 -5.84 13.81 -15.09
N ALA A 232 -4.59 14.21 -15.25
CA ALA A 232 -3.68 13.67 -16.27
C ALA A 232 -2.67 12.68 -15.64
N ALA A 233 -2.18 12.99 -14.44
CA ALA A 233 -1.23 12.15 -13.71
C ALA A 233 -1.28 12.47 -12.21
N ASP A 234 -0.79 11.57 -11.38
CA ASP A 234 -0.57 11.80 -9.95
C ASP A 234 0.70 11.12 -9.46
N ASP A 235 1.07 11.31 -8.19
CA ASP A 235 2.28 10.75 -7.61
C ASP A 235 2.25 9.23 -7.36
N SER A 236 1.24 8.52 -7.83
CA SER A 236 1.24 7.06 -7.99
C SER A 236 1.73 6.62 -9.37
N ASP A 237 1.80 7.55 -10.34
CA ASP A 237 2.33 7.30 -11.67
C ASP A 237 3.86 7.37 -11.67
N TYR A 238 4.50 6.51 -12.46
CA TYR A 238 5.97 6.43 -12.55
C TYR A 238 6.63 7.73 -12.99
N ASP A 239 5.94 8.52 -13.82
CA ASP A 239 6.45 9.77 -14.38
C ASP A 239 6.23 10.99 -13.48
N THR A 240 5.59 10.81 -12.32
CA THR A 240 5.27 11.89 -11.38
C THR A 240 5.93 11.63 -10.03
N MET A 241 6.87 12.50 -9.65
CA MET A 241 7.67 12.33 -8.45
C MET A 241 7.35 13.41 -7.42
N PHE A 242 6.99 12.98 -6.20
CA PHE A 242 6.83 13.88 -5.06
C PHE A 242 8.10 13.89 -4.20
N HIS A 243 8.62 15.09 -3.94
CA HIS A 243 9.77 15.30 -3.07
C HIS A 243 9.41 16.22 -1.92
N TRP A 244 9.91 15.89 -0.74
CA TRP A 244 9.81 16.74 0.43
C TRP A 244 11.18 17.08 0.98
N LYS A 245 11.37 18.34 1.40
CA LYS A 245 12.57 18.81 2.04
C LYS A 245 12.23 19.77 3.18
N ARG A 246 12.90 19.59 4.32
CA ARG A 246 12.85 20.58 5.40
C ARG A 246 13.60 21.83 4.99
N GLU A 247 12.99 22.98 5.19
CA GLU A 247 13.58 24.30 4.95
C GLU A 247 13.64 25.07 6.27
N GLY A 248 14.87 25.36 6.74
CA GLY A 248 15.08 25.93 8.06
C GLY A 248 14.62 25.01 9.20
N ILE A 249 14.02 25.58 10.23
CA ILE A 249 13.65 24.85 11.47
C ILE A 249 12.26 24.17 11.33
N SER A 250 11.28 24.86 10.79
CA SER A 250 9.89 24.41 10.80
C SER A 250 9.20 24.43 9.45
N ALA A 251 9.68 25.18 8.48
CA ALA A 251 9.09 25.23 7.15
C ALA A 251 9.48 24.02 6.30
N SER A 252 8.68 23.70 5.32
CA SER A 252 8.89 22.59 4.38
C SER A 252 8.70 23.04 2.94
N LEU A 253 9.55 22.56 2.05
CA LEU A 253 9.34 22.63 0.61
C LEU A 253 8.85 21.29 0.10
N VAL A 254 7.89 21.33 -0.78
CA VAL A 254 7.42 20.17 -1.56
C VAL A 254 7.68 20.47 -3.03
N THR A 255 8.20 19.50 -3.73
CA THR A 255 8.48 19.60 -5.15
C THR A 255 7.81 18.46 -5.87
N ILE A 256 7.09 18.76 -6.92
CA ILE A 256 6.44 17.79 -7.79
C ILE A 256 7.13 17.92 -9.16
N ASP A 257 7.76 16.85 -9.57
CA ASP A 257 8.36 16.68 -10.88
C ASP A 257 7.46 15.80 -11.73
N TRP A 258 7.11 16.26 -12.92
CA TRP A 258 6.37 15.47 -13.89
C TRP A 258 7.19 15.38 -15.18
N THR A 259 7.59 14.17 -15.52
CA THR A 259 8.18 13.87 -16.82
C THR A 259 7.04 13.63 -17.80
N ILE A 260 6.94 14.50 -18.82
CA ILE A 260 5.83 14.46 -19.78
C ILE A 260 5.90 13.15 -20.58
N PRO A 261 4.93 12.25 -20.47
CA PRO A 261 4.92 10.99 -21.24
C PRO A 261 4.89 11.24 -22.74
N ASP A 262 5.44 10.30 -23.52
CA ASP A 262 5.44 10.38 -25.00
C ASP A 262 4.05 10.48 -25.62
N ASN A 263 3.04 9.96 -24.94
CA ASN A 263 1.64 9.99 -25.36
C ASN A 263 0.81 11.06 -24.66
N ALA A 264 1.43 12.00 -23.96
CA ALA A 264 0.70 13.09 -23.31
C ALA A 264 0.04 13.97 -24.37
N PRO A 265 -1.29 14.18 -24.29
CA PRO A 265 -1.97 15.03 -25.25
C PRO A 265 -1.51 16.48 -25.14
N GLY A 266 -1.39 17.19 -26.26
CA GLY A 266 -1.12 18.63 -26.27
C GLY A 266 -2.21 19.39 -25.49
N GLY A 267 -1.83 20.51 -24.88
CA GLY A 267 -2.79 21.33 -24.13
C GLY A 267 -2.18 22.12 -22.99
N TRP A 268 -3.07 22.71 -22.20
CA TRP A 268 -2.71 23.47 -21.01
C TRP A 268 -2.81 22.59 -19.77
N TYR A 269 -1.77 22.68 -18.94
CA TYR A 269 -1.62 21.87 -17.73
C TYR A 269 -1.33 22.77 -16.53
N THR A 270 -1.57 22.22 -15.35
CA THR A 270 -1.12 22.76 -14.07
C THR A 270 -0.78 21.62 -13.11
N ILE A 271 0.10 21.90 -12.15
CA ILE A 271 0.49 20.96 -11.09
C ILE A 271 -0.11 21.44 -9.77
N HIS A 272 -0.79 20.55 -9.08
CA HIS A 272 -1.38 20.78 -7.77
C HIS A 272 -0.67 20.01 -6.69
N TYR A 273 -0.56 20.63 -5.54
CA TYR A 273 -0.16 20.02 -4.27
C TYR A 273 -1.32 19.96 -3.31
N SER A 274 -1.48 18.83 -2.64
CA SER A 274 -2.40 18.63 -1.52
C SER A 274 -1.66 18.01 -0.33
N GLY A 275 -1.86 18.50 0.86
CA GLY A 275 -1.18 18.01 2.05
C GLY A 275 -1.92 18.41 3.32
N HIS A 276 -1.30 18.14 4.46
CA HIS A 276 -1.84 18.49 5.78
C HIS A 276 -0.75 19.09 6.66
N ALA A 277 -1.03 20.25 7.23
CA ALA A 277 -0.15 20.93 8.16
C ALA A 277 -0.57 20.64 9.61
N ASN A 278 0.43 20.49 10.50
CA ASN A 278 0.20 20.35 11.93
C ASN A 278 0.66 21.61 12.66
N ARG A 279 -0.30 22.38 13.17
CA ARG A 279 -0.02 23.57 13.98
C ARG A 279 -0.56 23.39 15.38
N GLY A 280 0.35 23.33 16.35
CA GLY A 280 -0.02 23.16 17.76
C GLY A 280 -0.81 21.87 18.06
N GLY A 281 -0.57 20.79 17.29
CA GLY A 281 -1.28 19.52 17.41
C GLY A 281 -2.58 19.44 16.61
N GLN A 282 -3.01 20.52 15.95
CA GLN A 282 -4.16 20.52 15.06
C GLN A 282 -3.71 20.30 13.62
N ILE A 283 -4.22 19.24 13.01
CA ILE A 283 -3.97 18.89 11.61
C ILE A 283 -5.07 19.50 10.74
N SER A 284 -4.67 20.24 9.71
CA SER A 284 -5.58 20.86 8.75
C SER A 284 -5.10 20.65 7.31
N ALA A 285 -6.04 20.48 6.38
CA ALA A 285 -5.73 20.36 4.96
C ALA A 285 -5.15 21.67 4.43
N ILE A 286 -4.18 21.54 3.54
CA ILE A 286 -3.54 22.63 2.80
C ILE A 286 -3.41 22.24 1.33
N SER A 287 -3.43 23.22 0.45
CA SER A 287 -3.23 23.00 -0.98
C SER A 287 -2.55 24.19 -1.65
N GLY A 288 -2.01 23.98 -2.82
CA GLY A 288 -1.43 25.00 -3.67
C GLY A 288 -1.34 24.51 -5.12
N ALA A 289 -1.17 25.43 -6.05
CA ALA A 289 -1.03 25.09 -7.45
C ALA A 289 0.04 25.99 -8.10
N CYS A 290 0.79 25.41 -9.03
CA CYS A 290 1.65 26.17 -9.92
C CYS A 290 0.85 26.77 -11.07
N GLY A 291 1.48 27.72 -11.77
CA GLY A 291 0.91 28.37 -12.93
C GLY A 291 0.65 27.41 -14.09
N LEU A 292 -0.04 27.92 -15.09
CA LEU A 292 -0.34 27.15 -16.30
C LEU A 292 0.92 27.01 -17.16
N PHE A 293 1.07 25.85 -17.78
CA PHE A 293 2.11 25.59 -18.76
C PHE A 293 1.57 24.83 -19.95
N GLU A 294 2.18 25.08 -21.11
CA GLU A 294 1.78 24.47 -22.38
C GLU A 294 2.61 23.21 -22.65
N VAL A 295 1.93 22.12 -23.00
CA VAL A 295 2.53 20.91 -23.58
C VAL A 295 2.16 20.83 -25.04
N ARG A 296 3.12 20.61 -25.93
CA ARG A 296 2.93 20.45 -27.37
C ARG A 296 3.21 19.04 -27.80
N GLU A 297 2.36 18.54 -28.68
CA GLU A 297 2.64 17.34 -29.45
C GLU A 297 3.58 17.71 -30.61
N ALA A 298 4.41 16.77 -31.07
CA ALA A 298 5.42 17.01 -32.10
C ALA A 298 4.85 17.57 -33.44
N GLU A 299 3.55 17.46 -33.69
CA GLU A 299 2.90 17.84 -34.95
C GLU A 299 1.72 18.83 -34.82
N HIS A 300 1.38 19.32 -33.61
CA HIS A 300 0.21 20.18 -33.40
C HIS A 300 0.59 21.56 -32.84
N MET A 301 0.29 22.62 -33.58
CA MET A 301 0.31 23.99 -33.05
C MET A 301 -0.99 24.28 -32.31
N MET A 302 -0.91 24.49 -31.03
CA MET A 302 -2.06 24.89 -30.20
C MET A 302 -2.38 26.39 -30.41
N PRO A 303 -3.66 26.80 -30.35
CA PRO A 303 -4.02 28.22 -30.32
C PRO A 303 -3.44 28.88 -29.08
N SER A 304 -2.87 30.07 -29.23
CA SER A 304 -2.41 30.87 -28.09
C SER A 304 -3.58 31.28 -27.20
N LEU A 305 -3.36 31.26 -25.88
CA LEU A 305 -4.34 31.85 -24.95
C LEU A 305 -4.41 33.36 -25.19
N PRO A 306 -5.62 33.94 -25.20
CA PRO A 306 -5.75 35.39 -25.18
C PRO A 306 -5.11 36.01 -23.93
N ASP A 307 -4.47 37.15 -24.05
CA ASP A 307 -3.72 37.83 -22.96
C ASP A 307 -4.51 38.09 -21.66
N GLN A 308 -5.84 38.02 -21.72
CA GLN A 308 -6.74 38.23 -20.57
C GLN A 308 -7.48 36.97 -20.13
N PHE A 309 -7.19 35.82 -20.72
CA PHE A 309 -7.91 34.60 -20.37
C PHE A 309 -7.30 33.91 -19.16
N VAL A 310 -8.04 33.89 -18.07
CA VAL A 310 -7.66 33.16 -16.84
C VAL A 310 -8.46 31.86 -16.80
N ILE A 311 -7.77 30.74 -16.99
CA ILE A 311 -8.37 29.45 -16.71
C ILE A 311 -8.55 29.35 -15.19
N PRO A 312 -9.80 29.11 -14.68
CA PRO A 312 -9.99 28.99 -13.24
C PRO A 312 -9.17 27.81 -12.72
N PRO A 313 -8.52 27.94 -11.55
CA PRO A 313 -7.76 26.83 -10.97
C PRO A 313 -8.68 25.62 -10.76
N PRO A 314 -8.14 24.40 -10.83
CA PRO A 314 -8.92 23.22 -10.45
C PRO A 314 -9.44 23.42 -9.05
N GLN A 315 -10.74 23.21 -8.86
CA GLN A 315 -11.30 23.22 -7.51
C GLN A 315 -10.61 22.08 -6.75
N SER A 316 -10.20 22.36 -5.51
CA SER A 316 -9.72 21.30 -4.62
C SER A 316 -10.77 20.20 -4.65
N VAL A 317 -10.44 19.08 -5.29
CA VAL A 317 -11.30 17.93 -5.19
C VAL A 317 -11.15 17.49 -3.74
N ASP A 318 -12.14 17.81 -2.90
CA ASP A 318 -12.39 17.02 -1.71
C ASP A 318 -12.60 15.61 -2.27
N VAL A 319 -11.52 14.82 -2.35
CA VAL A 319 -11.66 13.39 -2.53
C VAL A 319 -12.39 12.95 -1.27
N PRO A 320 -13.70 12.67 -1.35
CA PRO A 320 -14.40 12.20 -0.17
C PRO A 320 -13.60 10.99 0.31
N ASP A 321 -13.30 10.93 1.61
CA ASP A 321 -12.81 9.71 2.23
C ASP A 321 -13.65 8.57 1.68
N MET A 322 -13.15 7.89 0.67
CA MET A 322 -13.92 6.80 0.05
C MET A 322 -14.15 5.79 1.16
N PRO A 323 -15.40 5.60 1.60
CA PRO A 323 -15.65 4.62 2.64
C PRO A 323 -15.10 3.30 2.11
N LEU A 324 -14.22 2.69 2.88
CA LEU A 324 -13.71 1.34 2.60
C LEU A 324 -14.87 0.50 2.07
N PRO A 325 -14.72 -0.21 0.94
CA PRO A 325 -15.80 -0.97 0.35
C PRO A 325 -16.41 -1.84 1.44
N ARG A 326 -17.68 -1.57 1.77
CA ARG A 326 -18.37 -2.36 2.80
C ARG A 326 -18.28 -3.82 2.39
N PRO A 327 -17.87 -4.72 3.29
CA PRO A 327 -17.81 -6.14 2.95
C PRO A 327 -19.20 -6.54 2.42
N ARG A 328 -19.23 -7.10 1.21
CA ARG A 328 -20.47 -7.57 0.60
C ARG A 328 -21.13 -8.49 1.58
N ARG A 329 -22.36 -8.17 2.01
CA ARG A 329 -23.15 -9.08 2.84
C ARG A 329 -23.18 -10.44 2.12
N PRO A 330 -22.91 -11.55 2.82
CA PRO A 330 -23.02 -12.86 2.22
C PRO A 330 -24.43 -13.00 1.63
N ARG A 331 -24.52 -13.38 0.37
CA ARG A 331 -25.81 -13.67 -0.28
C ARG A 331 -26.47 -14.74 0.59
N ARG A 332 -27.69 -14.48 1.06
CA ARG A 332 -28.50 -15.52 1.68
C ARG A 332 -28.58 -16.70 0.70
N PRO A 333 -28.35 -17.93 1.18
CA PRO A 333 -28.59 -19.08 0.33
C PRO A 333 -30.05 -19.05 -0.16
N PRO A 334 -30.34 -19.48 -1.39
CA PRO A 334 -31.70 -19.54 -1.87
C PRO A 334 -32.52 -20.41 -0.92
N SER A 335 -33.62 -19.84 -0.43
CA SER A 335 -34.56 -20.57 0.42
C SER A 335 -34.98 -21.86 -0.28
N GLY A 336 -34.61 -22.99 0.29
CA GLY A 336 -34.98 -24.31 -0.21
C GLY A 336 -36.48 -24.41 -0.40
N ARG A 337 -36.92 -24.57 -1.64
CA ARG A 337 -38.26 -24.92 -1.99
C ARG A 337 -38.46 -26.36 -1.52
N ALA A 338 -39.21 -26.53 -0.47
CA ALA A 338 -39.63 -27.84 0.02
C ALA A 338 -40.34 -28.61 -1.12
N LEU A 339 -39.69 -29.65 -1.61
CA LEU A 339 -40.38 -30.67 -2.41
C LEU A 339 -41.32 -31.40 -1.49
N ARG A 340 -42.62 -31.01 -1.50
CA ARG A 340 -43.71 -31.84 -0.95
C ARG A 340 -43.97 -33.01 -1.90
N GLY A 341 -43.84 -34.14 -1.36
CA GLY A 341 -44.51 -35.39 -1.54
C GLY A 341 -45.09 -35.78 -2.90
N ALA A 342 -44.68 -36.93 -3.37
CA ALA A 342 -45.59 -37.86 -4.03
C ALA A 342 -45.29 -39.26 -3.43
N ARG A 343 -46.17 -39.69 -2.56
CA ARG A 343 -46.39 -41.12 -2.35
C ARG A 343 -47.18 -41.66 -3.51
N LYS A 344 -46.67 -42.66 -4.14
CA LYS A 344 -47.37 -43.93 -4.43
C LYS A 344 -46.32 -44.97 -4.79
#